data_31c32921bb8787ebbb585793c45d501f
#
_entry.id   31c32921bb8787ebbb585793c45d501f
#
_cell.length_a   1.000
_cell.length_b   1.000
_cell.length_c   1.000
_cell.angle_alpha   90.00
_cell.angle_beta   90.00
_cell.angle_gamma   90.00
#
_symmetry.space_group_name_H-M   'P 1'
#
loop_
_entity.id
_entity.type
_entity.pdbx_description
1 polymer ?
#
loop_
_entity_poly.entity_id
_entity_poly.type
_entity_poly.pdbx_seq_one_letter_code
_entity_poly.pdbx_strand_id
1 'polypeptide(L)'
;AYTSGGANNLLSWRSFAAFLNPSLFSSQALRNLVDENVTPELMQAVARENAKGRRLLVATTDLDSEETVIWDMGLLAAQGDDNARELFKEVLVASASIPGVFPPVLIAGLQDDDKVVLEMHVDGGVNTPFLAIPEDLMLWTRPKDEGRVGALYVIVNGQVGRNDGVTPGRLSGILARTYDSMSKSS
;
A
#
# COMPACT_ATOMS: atom_id res chain seq x y z
N ALA A 1 43.72 -7.40 23.24
CA ALA A 1 44.04 -8.00 21.94
C ALA A 1 42.75 -8.30 21.21
N TYR A 2 42.30 -7.38 20.37
CA TYR A 2 41.19 -7.62 19.44
C TYR A 2 41.82 -8.21 18.17
N THR A 3 41.54 -9.47 17.93
CA THR A 3 42.00 -10.16 16.73
C THR A 3 41.16 -9.73 15.52
N SER A 4 41.82 -9.09 14.60
CA SER A 4 41.35 -8.79 13.21
C SER A 4 41.17 -10.08 12.43
N GLY A 5 40.02 -10.72 12.47
CA GLY A 5 39.83 -12.00 11.78
C GLY A 5 38.40 -12.39 11.48
N GLY A 6 37.44 -11.45 11.41
CA GLY A 6 36.05 -11.81 11.23
C GLY A 6 35.23 -10.98 10.24
N ALA A 7 35.76 -9.91 9.67
CA ALA A 7 34.98 -8.99 8.82
C ALA A 7 34.82 -9.47 7.38
N ASN A 8 35.65 -10.37 6.88
CA ASN A 8 35.66 -10.78 5.48
C ASN A 8 34.66 -11.89 5.10
N ASN A 9 33.98 -12.49 6.08
CA ASN A 9 32.99 -13.54 5.81
C ASN A 9 31.53 -13.10 5.94
N LEU A 10 31.26 -11.83 6.29
CA LEU A 10 29.91 -11.30 6.42
C LEU A 10 29.29 -10.86 5.09
N LEU A 11 30.09 -10.73 4.05
CA LEU A 11 29.67 -10.44 2.68
C LEU A 11 29.85 -11.67 1.79
N SER A 12 29.17 -12.77 2.10
CA SER A 12 29.06 -13.86 1.14
C SER A 12 28.26 -13.38 -0.07
N TRP A 13 28.59 -13.89 -1.27
CA TRP A 13 27.87 -13.62 -2.52
C TRP A 13 26.33 -13.78 -2.40
N ARG A 14 25.85 -14.63 -1.50
CA ARG A 14 24.43 -14.81 -1.19
C ARG A 14 23.84 -13.61 -0.46
N SER A 15 24.61 -12.90 0.37
CA SER A 15 24.18 -11.66 1.01
C SER A 15 24.14 -10.50 0.03
N PHE A 16 25.07 -10.47 -0.94
CA PHE A 16 25.10 -9.45 -1.98
C PHE A 16 23.94 -9.59 -2.96
N ALA A 17 23.55 -10.83 -3.32
CA ALA A 17 22.37 -11.08 -4.14
C ALA A 17 21.06 -10.68 -3.43
N ALA A 18 21.00 -10.72 -2.11
CA ALA A 18 19.85 -10.23 -1.35
C ALA A 18 19.75 -8.70 -1.36
N PHE A 19 20.88 -7.99 -1.49
CA PHE A 19 20.90 -6.52 -1.68
C PHE A 19 20.45 -6.09 -3.08
N LEU A 20 20.52 -6.98 -4.06
CA LEU A 20 20.08 -6.70 -5.43
C LEU A 20 18.60 -7.03 -5.67
N ASN A 21 17.96 -7.74 -4.76
CA ASN A 21 16.53 -7.99 -4.84
C ASN A 21 15.76 -6.87 -4.14
N PRO A 22 14.74 -6.26 -4.77
CA PRO A 22 13.96 -5.17 -4.20
C PRO A 22 13.12 -5.60 -2.99
N SER A 23 13.07 -6.90 -2.66
CA SER A 23 12.28 -7.42 -1.56
C SER A 23 12.79 -8.76 -1.03
N LEU A 24 12.41 -9.08 0.20
CA LEU A 24 12.71 -10.37 0.84
C LEU A 24 11.76 -11.49 0.42
N PHE A 25 10.54 -11.14 0.00
CA PHE A 25 9.49 -12.08 -0.37
C PHE A 25 8.95 -11.77 -1.76
N SER A 26 8.45 -12.81 -2.44
CA SER A 26 7.68 -12.66 -3.67
C SER A 26 6.28 -12.17 -3.36
N SER A 27 5.78 -11.20 -4.12
CA SER A 27 4.38 -10.78 -4.05
C SER A 27 3.39 -11.79 -4.66
N GLN A 28 3.88 -12.93 -5.17
CA GLN A 28 3.03 -13.86 -5.93
C GLN A 28 1.83 -14.39 -5.14
N ALA A 29 2.02 -14.71 -3.86
CA ALA A 29 0.92 -15.17 -3.00
C ALA A 29 -0.14 -14.07 -2.79
N LEU A 30 0.30 -12.82 -2.62
CA LEU A 30 -0.58 -11.66 -2.50
C LEU A 30 -1.32 -11.41 -3.83
N ARG A 31 -0.61 -11.45 -4.97
CA ARG A 31 -1.23 -11.32 -6.29
C ARG A 31 -2.27 -12.39 -6.55
N ASN A 32 -1.97 -13.65 -6.26
CA ASN A 32 -2.92 -14.75 -6.39
C ASN A 32 -4.17 -14.50 -5.54
N LEU A 33 -4.02 -14.08 -4.30
CA LEU A 33 -5.14 -13.75 -3.42
C LEU A 33 -6.01 -12.62 -4.00
N VAL A 34 -5.39 -11.56 -4.54
CA VAL A 34 -6.10 -10.46 -5.19
C VAL A 34 -6.79 -10.95 -6.46
N ASP A 35 -6.12 -11.74 -7.30
CA ASP A 35 -6.68 -12.29 -8.53
C ASP A 35 -7.90 -13.18 -8.29
N GLU A 36 -7.85 -14.01 -7.26
CA GLU A 36 -8.97 -14.90 -6.87
C GLU A 36 -10.19 -14.13 -6.37
N ASN A 37 -9.99 -12.97 -5.74
CA ASN A 37 -11.06 -12.23 -5.09
C ASN A 37 -11.58 -11.04 -5.89
N VAL A 38 -10.75 -10.40 -6.73
CA VAL A 38 -11.16 -9.28 -7.58
C VAL A 38 -11.81 -9.80 -8.86
N THR A 39 -13.02 -10.31 -8.70
CA THR A 39 -13.83 -10.84 -9.80
C THR A 39 -14.65 -9.73 -10.47
N PRO A 40 -15.17 -9.95 -11.69
CA PRO A 40 -16.10 -9.00 -12.32
C PRO A 40 -17.33 -8.70 -11.47
N GLU A 41 -17.81 -9.68 -10.70
CA GLU A 41 -18.97 -9.55 -9.81
C GLU A 41 -18.63 -8.60 -8.63
N LEU A 42 -17.42 -8.71 -8.06
CA LEU A 42 -16.94 -7.79 -7.02
C LEU A 42 -16.86 -6.36 -7.58
N MET A 43 -16.26 -6.19 -8.76
CA MET A 43 -16.16 -4.88 -9.42
C MET A 43 -17.55 -4.25 -9.61
N GLN A 44 -18.51 -5.02 -10.12
CA GLN A 44 -19.91 -4.55 -10.26
C GLN A 44 -20.55 -4.22 -8.90
N ALA A 45 -20.25 -4.98 -7.85
CA ALA A 45 -20.78 -4.70 -6.52
C ALA A 45 -20.22 -3.38 -5.98
N VAL A 46 -18.91 -3.15 -6.11
CA VAL A 46 -18.25 -1.89 -5.72
C VAL A 46 -18.83 -0.71 -6.51
N ALA A 47 -18.99 -0.85 -7.83
CA ALA A 47 -19.58 0.18 -8.68
C ALA A 47 -21.03 0.52 -8.26
N ARG A 48 -21.85 -0.48 -7.95
CA ARG A 48 -23.22 -0.27 -7.46
C ARG A 48 -23.26 0.49 -6.12
N GLU A 49 -22.34 0.16 -5.21
CA GLU A 49 -22.27 0.87 -3.93
C GLU A 49 -21.74 2.30 -4.10
N ASN A 50 -20.79 2.51 -5.02
CA ASN A 50 -20.32 3.83 -5.39
C ASN A 50 -21.48 4.72 -5.95
N ALA A 51 -22.34 4.16 -6.81
CA ALA A 51 -23.51 4.85 -7.33
C ALA A 51 -24.53 5.27 -6.26
N LYS A 52 -24.53 4.59 -5.10
CA LYS A 52 -25.35 4.96 -3.92
C LYS A 52 -24.66 6.01 -3.02
N GLY A 53 -23.50 6.53 -3.41
CA GLY A 53 -22.74 7.53 -2.67
C GLY A 53 -21.74 6.97 -1.66
N ARG A 54 -21.54 5.64 -1.58
CA ARG A 54 -20.45 5.04 -0.78
C ARG A 54 -19.13 5.24 -1.51
N ARG A 55 -18.05 5.46 -0.76
CA ARG A 55 -16.72 5.59 -1.31
C ARG A 55 -15.81 4.47 -0.78
N LEU A 56 -15.03 3.90 -1.68
CA LEU A 56 -13.94 2.98 -1.35
C LEU A 56 -12.64 3.64 -1.82
N LEU A 57 -11.84 4.08 -0.86
CA LEU A 57 -10.58 4.76 -1.11
C LEU A 57 -9.43 3.86 -0.66
N VAL A 58 -8.38 3.79 -1.46
CA VAL A 58 -7.15 3.09 -1.15
C VAL A 58 -6.00 4.06 -1.34
N ALA A 59 -5.04 4.04 -0.42
CA ALA A 59 -3.84 4.87 -0.51
C ALA A 59 -2.62 4.01 -0.87
N THR A 60 -1.76 4.58 -1.71
CA THR A 60 -0.41 4.10 -1.99
C THR A 60 0.57 5.25 -1.82
N THR A 61 1.84 4.95 -1.57
CA THR A 61 2.92 5.93 -1.65
C THR A 61 3.65 5.74 -2.98
N ASP A 62 3.70 6.78 -3.78
CA ASP A 62 4.58 6.83 -4.94
C ASP A 62 5.99 7.20 -4.45
N LEU A 63 6.97 6.34 -4.70
CA LEU A 63 8.35 6.55 -4.27
C LEU A 63 9.12 7.52 -5.18
N ASP A 64 8.63 7.77 -6.39
CA ASP A 64 9.30 8.65 -7.35
C ASP A 64 8.97 10.11 -7.06
N SER A 65 7.72 10.41 -6.67
CA SER A 65 7.28 11.75 -6.26
C SER A 65 7.34 11.97 -4.74
N GLU A 66 7.51 10.91 -3.94
CA GLU A 66 7.41 10.92 -2.47
C GLU A 66 6.02 11.36 -1.95
N GLU A 67 4.98 11.18 -2.76
CA GLU A 67 3.62 11.60 -2.44
C GLU A 67 2.70 10.42 -2.11
N THR A 68 1.64 10.71 -1.35
CA THR A 68 0.56 9.77 -1.11
C THR A 68 -0.48 9.92 -2.22
N VAL A 69 -0.72 8.83 -2.95
CA VAL A 69 -1.75 8.76 -3.99
C VAL A 69 -2.99 8.09 -3.44
N ILE A 70 -4.14 8.78 -3.52
CA ILE A 70 -5.44 8.25 -3.10
C ILE A 70 -6.24 7.82 -4.32
N TRP A 71 -6.58 6.55 -4.37
CA TRP A 71 -7.34 5.92 -5.44
C TRP A 71 -8.81 5.82 -5.08
N ASP A 72 -9.71 6.39 -5.90
CA ASP A 72 -11.14 6.12 -5.79
C ASP A 72 -11.47 4.80 -6.50
N MET A 73 -11.45 3.72 -5.72
CA MET A 73 -11.72 2.37 -6.22
C MET A 73 -13.15 2.21 -6.72
N GLY A 74 -14.07 3.02 -6.20
CA GLY A 74 -15.45 3.04 -6.65
C GLY A 74 -15.61 3.59 -8.07
N LEU A 75 -14.91 4.68 -8.38
CA LEU A 75 -14.85 5.23 -9.74
C LEU A 75 -14.14 4.28 -10.68
N LEU A 76 -13.04 3.68 -10.25
CA LEU A 76 -12.29 2.71 -11.05
C LEU A 76 -13.17 1.49 -11.40
N ALA A 77 -13.89 0.96 -10.42
CA ALA A 77 -14.83 -0.15 -10.64
C ALA A 77 -15.98 0.21 -11.59
N ALA A 78 -16.42 1.48 -11.61
CA ALA A 78 -17.51 1.94 -12.46
C ALA A 78 -17.11 2.04 -13.94
N GLN A 79 -15.82 2.05 -14.29
CA GLN A 79 -15.36 2.00 -15.68
C GLN A 79 -15.73 0.67 -16.34
N GLY A 80 -15.66 -0.43 -15.61
CA GLY A 80 -16.21 -1.73 -16.01
C GLY A 80 -15.40 -2.49 -17.07
N ASP A 81 -14.25 -2.00 -17.49
CA ASP A 81 -13.38 -2.65 -18.45
C ASP A 81 -12.26 -3.47 -17.79
N ASP A 82 -11.55 -4.27 -18.58
CA ASP A 82 -10.46 -5.12 -18.09
C ASP A 82 -9.26 -4.31 -17.61
N ASN A 83 -8.96 -3.16 -18.21
CA ASN A 83 -7.85 -2.31 -17.78
C ASN A 83 -8.10 -1.73 -16.39
N ALA A 84 -9.32 -1.26 -16.15
CA ALA A 84 -9.74 -0.76 -14.84
C ALA A 84 -9.66 -1.86 -13.78
N ARG A 85 -10.02 -3.10 -14.13
CA ARG A 85 -9.91 -4.24 -13.22
C ARG A 85 -8.45 -4.58 -12.90
N GLU A 86 -7.57 -4.59 -13.88
CA GLU A 86 -6.14 -4.83 -13.64
C GLU A 86 -5.53 -3.71 -12.79
N LEU A 87 -5.83 -2.44 -13.08
CA LEU A 87 -5.39 -1.32 -12.25
C LEU A 87 -5.94 -1.43 -10.81
N PHE A 88 -7.20 -1.83 -10.64
CA PHE A 88 -7.80 -2.08 -9.32
C PHE A 88 -7.00 -3.12 -8.52
N LYS A 89 -6.59 -4.21 -9.16
CA LYS A 89 -5.75 -5.24 -8.55
C LYS A 89 -4.36 -4.72 -8.19
N GLU A 90 -3.72 -4.01 -9.13
CA GLU A 90 -2.37 -3.43 -8.91
C GLU A 90 -2.35 -2.45 -7.74
N VAL A 91 -3.37 -1.60 -7.62
CA VAL A 91 -3.53 -0.68 -6.48
C VAL A 91 -3.65 -1.43 -5.15
N LEU A 92 -4.44 -2.52 -5.10
CA LEU A 92 -4.55 -3.35 -3.89
C LEU A 92 -3.24 -4.01 -3.51
N VAL A 93 -2.51 -4.55 -4.50
CA VAL A 93 -1.19 -5.15 -4.27
C VAL A 93 -0.18 -4.09 -3.81
N ALA A 94 -0.17 -2.92 -4.45
CA ALA A 94 0.71 -1.81 -4.07
C ALA A 94 0.44 -1.35 -2.63
N SER A 95 -0.83 -1.15 -2.30
CA SER A 95 -1.24 -0.71 -0.95
C SER A 95 -0.91 -1.70 0.18
N ALA A 96 -0.61 -2.95 -0.17
CA ALA A 96 -0.15 -3.98 0.77
C ALA A 96 1.34 -4.30 0.62
N SER A 97 2.06 -3.59 -0.26
CA SER A 97 3.49 -3.83 -0.53
C SER A 97 4.37 -3.04 0.43
N ILE A 98 4.61 -3.61 1.62
CA ILE A 98 5.49 -3.04 2.63
C ILE A 98 6.94 -3.02 2.11
N PRO A 99 7.61 -1.85 2.06
CA PRO A 99 8.99 -1.72 1.58
C PRO A 99 9.97 -2.67 2.28
N GLY A 100 10.82 -3.30 1.50
CA GLY A 100 11.79 -4.29 1.99
C GLY A 100 11.18 -5.68 2.25
N VAL A 101 9.85 -5.80 2.44
CA VAL A 101 9.15 -7.09 2.59
C VAL A 101 8.66 -7.56 1.22
N PHE A 102 7.91 -6.72 0.53
CA PHE A 102 7.41 -7.00 -0.83
C PHE A 102 8.02 -6.04 -1.85
N PRO A 103 8.12 -6.45 -3.13
CA PRO A 103 8.57 -5.55 -4.18
C PRO A 103 7.54 -4.44 -4.41
N PRO A 104 7.99 -3.23 -4.81
CA PRO A 104 7.10 -2.18 -5.29
C PRO A 104 6.29 -2.63 -6.50
N VAL A 105 5.16 -1.99 -6.73
CA VAL A 105 4.32 -2.19 -7.90
C VAL A 105 4.50 -1.01 -8.84
N LEU A 106 4.75 -1.28 -10.11
CA LEU A 106 4.83 -0.25 -11.15
C LEU A 106 3.42 0.02 -11.68
N ILE A 107 2.94 1.23 -11.49
CA ILE A 107 1.63 1.69 -11.98
C ILE A 107 1.86 2.81 -12.99
N ALA A 108 1.11 2.79 -14.10
CA ALA A 108 1.21 3.83 -15.11
C ALA A 108 0.57 5.13 -14.60
N GLY A 109 1.34 6.19 -14.57
CA GLY A 109 0.92 7.56 -14.28
C GLY A 109 1.06 8.47 -15.51
N LEU A 110 0.46 9.65 -15.44
CA LEU A 110 0.60 10.71 -16.44
C LEU A 110 1.39 11.85 -15.83
N GLN A 111 2.49 12.23 -16.48
CA GLN A 111 3.20 13.46 -16.14
C GLN A 111 2.59 14.69 -16.83
N ASP A 112 3.00 15.88 -16.40
CA ASP A 112 2.48 17.18 -16.86
C ASP A 112 2.59 17.40 -18.40
N ASP A 113 3.44 16.63 -19.09
CA ASP A 113 3.64 16.67 -20.54
C ASP A 113 2.88 15.56 -21.29
N ASP A 114 1.84 14.98 -20.68
CA ASP A 114 1.03 13.85 -21.19
C ASP A 114 1.85 12.58 -21.47
N LYS A 115 3.06 12.47 -20.93
CA LYS A 115 3.82 11.24 -21.01
C LYS A 115 3.35 10.22 -19.99
N VAL A 116 3.12 9.01 -20.48
CA VAL A 116 2.91 7.85 -19.60
C VAL A 116 4.25 7.42 -19.03
N VAL A 117 4.36 7.42 -17.72
CA VAL A 117 5.51 6.91 -16.97
C VAL A 117 5.07 5.76 -16.08
N LEU A 118 6.00 4.89 -15.73
CA LEU A 118 5.77 3.86 -14.73
C LEU A 118 6.30 4.38 -13.40
N GLU A 119 5.40 4.63 -12.48
CA GLU A 119 5.67 5.12 -11.12
C GLU A 119 5.75 3.95 -10.15
N MET A 120 6.63 4.06 -9.16
CA MET A 120 6.93 3.00 -8.22
C MET A 120 6.09 3.14 -6.95
N HIS A 121 5.00 2.37 -6.83
CA HIS A 121 4.08 2.42 -5.72
C HIS A 121 4.35 1.35 -4.66
N VAL A 122 4.20 1.75 -3.40
CA VAL A 122 4.29 0.89 -2.20
C VAL A 122 3.12 1.17 -1.26
N ASP A 123 3.10 0.50 -0.09
CA ASP A 123 2.10 0.68 0.96
C ASP A 123 1.92 2.18 1.33
N GLY A 124 0.68 2.64 1.33
CA GLY A 124 0.33 4.02 1.68
C GLY A 124 0.70 4.41 3.11
N GLY A 125 0.81 3.44 4.01
CA GLY A 125 1.27 3.65 5.38
C GLY A 125 2.74 4.09 5.52
N VAL A 126 3.52 4.10 4.43
CA VAL A 126 4.88 4.63 4.41
C VAL A 126 4.89 6.13 4.68
N ASN A 127 4.02 6.87 4.00
CA ASN A 127 3.96 8.32 4.06
C ASN A 127 2.83 8.82 4.97
N THR A 128 1.73 8.06 5.00
CA THR A 128 0.54 8.42 5.77
C THR A 128 0.07 7.20 6.57
N PRO A 129 0.62 6.94 7.76
CA PRO A 129 0.27 5.78 8.61
C PRO A 129 -1.21 5.75 9.00
N PHE A 130 -1.82 6.91 9.14
CA PHE A 130 -3.26 7.08 9.23
C PHE A 130 -3.75 7.78 7.98
N LEU A 131 -4.65 7.15 7.24
CA LEU A 131 -5.33 7.80 6.13
C LEU A 131 -6.11 9.00 6.69
N ALA A 132 -5.45 10.14 6.82
CA ALA A 132 -6.13 11.40 7.02
C ALA A 132 -6.89 11.68 5.73
N ILE A 133 -8.19 11.41 5.74
CA ILE A 133 -9.05 11.74 4.60
C ILE A 133 -8.98 13.27 4.45
N PRO A 134 -8.48 13.80 3.33
CA PRO A 134 -8.44 15.24 3.11
C PRO A 134 -9.82 15.84 3.33
N GLU A 135 -9.90 17.01 3.97
CA GLU A 135 -11.18 17.68 4.25
C GLU A 135 -12.03 17.83 2.99
N ASP A 136 -11.39 18.08 1.84
CA ASP A 136 -12.04 18.17 0.54
C ASP A 136 -12.77 16.88 0.14
N LEU A 137 -12.21 15.72 0.46
CA LEU A 137 -12.86 14.42 0.23
C LEU A 137 -14.04 14.18 1.19
N MET A 138 -13.95 14.68 2.41
CA MET A 138 -15.09 14.67 3.36
C MET A 138 -16.24 15.55 2.86
N LEU A 139 -15.94 16.65 2.18
CA LEU A 139 -16.94 17.52 1.57
C LEU A 139 -17.60 16.89 0.34
N TRP A 140 -16.89 16.06 -0.41
CA TRP A 140 -17.42 15.34 -1.56
C TRP A 140 -18.46 14.26 -1.19
N THR A 141 -18.36 13.71 0.01
CA THR A 141 -19.25 12.64 0.49
C THR A 141 -20.49 13.14 1.19
N ARG A 142 -20.71 14.46 1.30
CA ARG A 142 -21.95 14.97 1.87
C ARG A 142 -23.11 14.79 0.87
N PRO A 143 -24.05 13.86 1.13
CA PRO A 143 -25.33 13.92 0.49
C PRO A 143 -25.96 15.27 0.84
N LYS A 144 -26.71 15.88 -0.09
CA LYS A 144 -27.47 17.13 0.15
C LYS A 144 -28.59 17.01 1.19
N ASP A 145 -28.65 15.90 1.92
CA ASP A 145 -29.57 15.68 3.02
C ASP A 145 -29.01 16.32 4.30
N GLU A 146 -29.37 17.57 4.48
CA GLU A 146 -29.15 18.33 5.71
C GLU A 146 -29.76 17.59 6.90
N GLY A 147 -28.91 17.11 7.81
CA GLY A 147 -29.33 16.62 9.13
C GLY A 147 -28.94 15.18 9.51
N ARG A 148 -28.32 14.40 8.66
CA ARG A 148 -27.79 13.08 9.06
C ARG A 148 -26.38 13.23 9.63
N VAL A 149 -26.24 12.95 10.93
CA VAL A 149 -24.93 12.76 11.55
C VAL A 149 -24.32 11.47 10.98
N GLY A 150 -23.30 11.58 10.17
CA GLY A 150 -22.54 10.42 9.67
C GLY A 150 -21.72 9.80 10.82
N ALA A 151 -21.64 8.47 10.87
CA ALA A 151 -20.72 7.77 11.76
C ALA A 151 -19.43 7.42 10.98
N LEU A 152 -18.29 7.80 11.52
CA LEU A 152 -16.98 7.39 11.02
C LEU A 152 -16.52 6.18 11.84
N TYR A 153 -16.28 5.07 11.15
CA TYR A 153 -15.71 3.87 11.76
C TYR A 153 -14.27 3.74 11.27
N VAL A 154 -13.31 3.80 12.21
CA VAL A 154 -11.89 3.61 11.93
C VAL A 154 -11.49 2.22 12.41
N ILE A 155 -11.07 1.38 11.48
CA ILE A 155 -10.56 0.05 11.77
C ILE A 155 -9.03 0.09 11.65
N VAL A 156 -8.34 -0.07 12.78
CA VAL A 156 -6.89 -0.14 12.81
C VAL A 156 -6.47 -1.61 12.80
N ASN A 157 -5.91 -2.06 11.68
CA ASN A 157 -5.39 -3.42 11.53
C ASN A 157 -3.91 -3.47 11.96
N GLY A 158 -3.66 -3.23 13.24
CA GLY A 158 -2.32 -3.22 13.80
C GLY A 158 -2.36 -2.97 15.31
N GLN A 159 -1.20 -3.07 15.95
CA GLN A 159 -1.06 -2.70 17.35
C GLN A 159 -0.91 -1.19 17.49
N VAL A 160 -1.88 -0.55 18.12
CA VAL A 160 -1.83 0.90 18.44
C VAL A 160 -0.85 1.20 19.60
N GLY A 161 -0.51 0.19 20.40
CA GLY A 161 0.40 0.32 21.55
C GLY A 161 1.83 -0.17 21.28
N ARG A 162 2.71 0.06 22.25
CA ARG A 162 4.07 -0.50 22.22
C ARG A 162 4.01 -2.02 22.18
N ASN A 163 4.83 -2.59 21.31
CA ASN A 163 5.01 -4.04 21.26
C ASN A 163 6.26 -4.39 22.09
N ASP A 164 6.08 -4.98 23.26
CA ASP A 164 7.16 -5.32 24.18
C ASP A 164 7.90 -6.63 23.78
N GLY A 165 7.53 -7.25 22.66
CA GLY A 165 8.17 -8.46 22.16
C GLY A 165 9.61 -8.23 21.67
N VAL A 166 10.46 -9.24 21.84
CA VAL A 166 11.83 -9.23 21.33
C VAL A 166 11.81 -9.33 19.80
N THR A 167 12.48 -8.39 19.13
CA THR A 167 12.61 -8.40 17.67
C THR A 167 13.50 -9.58 17.24
N PRO A 168 13.01 -10.48 16.37
CA PRO A 168 13.86 -11.53 15.83
C PRO A 168 15.08 -10.93 15.10
N GLY A 169 16.27 -11.44 15.36
CA GLY A 169 17.53 -10.96 14.77
C GLY A 169 17.71 -11.29 13.28
N ARG A 170 16.59 -11.44 12.54
CA ARG A 170 16.56 -11.65 11.09
C ARG A 170 16.22 -10.33 10.40
N LEU A 171 16.76 -10.09 9.22
CA LEU A 171 16.55 -8.87 8.46
C LEU A 171 15.05 -8.55 8.29
N SER A 172 14.23 -9.55 7.96
CA SER A 172 12.77 -9.38 7.86
C SER A 172 12.10 -8.92 9.16
N GLY A 173 12.54 -9.47 10.30
CA GLY A 173 12.03 -9.09 11.62
C GLY A 173 12.43 -7.66 11.99
N ILE A 174 13.66 -7.27 11.65
CA ILE A 174 14.16 -5.91 11.88
C ILE A 174 13.40 -4.91 11.02
N LEU A 175 13.24 -5.17 9.72
CA LEU A 175 12.51 -4.29 8.80
C LEU A 175 11.03 -4.15 9.20
N ALA A 176 10.35 -5.26 9.49
CA ALA A 176 8.96 -5.23 9.95
C ALA A 176 8.82 -4.42 11.25
N ARG A 177 9.77 -4.56 12.19
CA ARG A 177 9.75 -3.79 13.44
C ARG A 177 10.06 -2.32 13.22
N THR A 178 10.97 -2.01 12.32
CA THR A 178 11.29 -0.62 11.95
C THR A 178 10.06 0.05 11.34
N TYR A 179 9.40 -0.61 10.38
CA TYR A 179 8.16 -0.12 9.77
C TYR A 179 7.05 0.09 10.81
N ASP A 180 6.81 -0.92 11.68
CA ASP A 180 5.83 -0.83 12.78
C ASP A 180 6.14 0.33 13.74
N SER A 181 7.41 0.58 14.02
CA SER A 181 7.84 1.69 14.87
C SER A 181 7.65 3.05 14.20
N MET A 182 7.96 3.17 12.91
CA MET A 182 7.77 4.41 12.14
C MET A 182 6.28 4.74 12.00
N SER A 183 5.44 3.75 11.70
CA SER A 183 3.99 3.94 11.57
C SER A 183 3.27 4.33 12.87
N LYS A 184 3.91 4.13 14.03
CA LYS A 184 3.36 4.51 15.35
C LYS A 184 3.86 5.86 15.84
N SER A 185 4.87 6.43 15.20
CA SER A 185 5.52 7.68 15.65
C SER A 185 5.00 8.94 14.95
N SER A 186 4.06 8.79 14.03
CA SER A 186 3.46 9.87 13.22
C SER A 186 2.17 10.40 13.82
#